data_968e9dbf4bee685e363d7d4b03935469
#
_entry.id   968e9dbf4bee685e363d7d4b03935469
#
_cell.length_a   1.000
_cell.length_b   1.000
_cell.length_c   1.000
_cell.angle_alpha   90.00
_cell.angle_beta   90.00
_cell.angle_gamma   90.00
#
_symmetry.space_group_name_H-M   'P 1'
#
loop_
_entity.id
_entity.type
_entity.pdbx_description
1 polymer ?
#
loop_
_entity_poly.entity_id
_entity_poly.type
_entity_poly.pdbx_seq_one_letter_code
_entity_poly.pdbx_strand_id
1 'polypeptide(L)'
;MATYTTGRTLDERGEPMPGTGFDVEEGSWLEDRLEDRVGPITSHPTRPVWGIPQTDGEDPIRTASVFGPGYDGPPAHYHERSLERFRVEAGSLVVTLDGAERRVSAGDTVTVETGVVHTFRNETGERALVVTEIHSPGRLREVLPTLGGLAHDRSRDLSDPLQWALIADVLEGNTTFVRGGGAGSAVGLLAPLARLTGYQGAYATYTQPAFWRNHVEQPGT
;
A
#
# COMPACT_ATOMS: atom_id res chain seq x y z
N MET A 1 -22.15 2.41 -20.18
CA MET A 1 -22.12 2.60 -18.73
C MET A 1 -21.46 3.94 -18.47
N ALA A 2 -21.93 4.72 -17.53
CA ALA A 2 -21.27 5.96 -17.18
C ALA A 2 -19.95 5.63 -16.47
N THR A 3 -18.99 6.55 -16.57
CA THR A 3 -17.67 6.41 -15.96
C THR A 3 -17.38 7.70 -15.22
N TYR A 4 -16.85 7.59 -14.01
CA TYR A 4 -16.38 8.73 -13.21
C TYR A 4 -14.98 8.48 -12.68
N THR A 5 -14.25 9.55 -12.36
CA THR A 5 -12.91 9.46 -11.78
C THR A 5 -12.97 9.77 -10.29
N THR A 6 -12.21 9.04 -9.48
CA THR A 6 -12.05 9.27 -8.04
C THR A 6 -10.64 8.94 -7.58
N GLY A 7 -10.35 9.14 -6.29
CA GLY A 7 -9.04 8.82 -5.72
C GLY A 7 -7.93 9.78 -6.14
N ARG A 8 -8.26 10.93 -6.72
CA ARG A 8 -7.28 11.95 -7.11
C ARG A 8 -6.61 12.56 -5.87
N THR A 9 -5.32 12.82 -5.99
CA THR A 9 -4.61 13.63 -4.99
C THR A 9 -5.22 15.03 -4.95
N LEU A 10 -5.46 15.56 -3.76
CA LEU A 10 -5.93 16.93 -3.57
C LEU A 10 -4.74 17.89 -3.43
N ASP A 11 -4.85 19.08 -4.02
CA ASP A 11 -3.88 20.16 -3.85
C ASP A 11 -4.08 20.88 -2.49
N GLU A 12 -3.29 21.91 -2.22
CA GLU A 12 -3.36 22.71 -0.98
C GLU A 12 -4.69 23.44 -0.79
N ARG A 13 -5.50 23.56 -1.84
CA ARG A 13 -6.84 24.17 -1.82
C ARG A 13 -7.95 23.13 -1.67
N GLY A 14 -7.58 21.83 -1.66
CA GLY A 14 -8.53 20.73 -1.65
C GLY A 14 -9.09 20.40 -3.04
N GLU A 15 -8.49 20.90 -4.13
CA GLU A 15 -8.96 20.63 -5.48
C GLU A 15 -8.28 19.38 -6.06
N PRO A 16 -9.05 18.49 -6.75
CA PRO A 16 -8.52 17.28 -7.32
C PRO A 16 -7.51 17.53 -8.46
N MET A 17 -6.31 17.01 -8.32
CA MET A 17 -5.25 17.13 -9.32
C MET A 17 -5.51 16.22 -10.53
N PRO A 18 -5.52 16.74 -11.76
CA PRO A 18 -5.72 15.94 -12.95
C PRO A 18 -4.67 14.83 -13.11
N GLY A 19 -5.10 13.65 -13.59
CA GLY A 19 -4.21 12.53 -13.89
C GLY A 19 -3.70 11.75 -12.68
N THR A 20 -4.19 12.03 -11.47
CA THR A 20 -3.74 11.37 -10.24
C THR A 20 -4.72 10.35 -9.66
N GLY A 21 -5.88 10.17 -10.26
CA GLY A 21 -6.94 9.25 -9.82
C GLY A 21 -7.07 8.02 -10.71
N PHE A 22 -8.17 7.32 -10.55
CA PHE A 22 -8.57 6.18 -11.38
C PHE A 22 -10.05 6.29 -11.76
N ASP A 23 -10.38 5.71 -12.93
CA ASP A 23 -11.74 5.70 -13.42
C ASP A 23 -12.52 4.50 -12.88
N VAL A 24 -13.80 4.70 -12.65
CA VAL A 24 -14.76 3.70 -12.16
C VAL A 24 -15.90 3.64 -13.15
N GLU A 25 -16.22 2.44 -13.61
CA GLU A 25 -17.42 2.18 -14.42
C GLU A 25 -18.59 1.85 -13.50
N GLU A 26 -19.75 2.44 -13.74
CA GLU A 26 -20.99 2.12 -13.01
C GLU A 26 -21.36 0.64 -13.15
N GLY A 27 -21.75 0.00 -12.05
CA GLY A 27 -22.07 -1.43 -11.96
C GLY A 27 -20.84 -2.35 -12.04
N SER A 28 -19.62 -1.80 -11.92
CA SER A 28 -18.41 -2.60 -11.93
C SER A 28 -18.07 -3.16 -10.55
N TRP A 29 -17.27 -4.24 -10.54
CA TRP A 29 -16.69 -4.77 -9.31
C TRP A 29 -15.98 -3.69 -8.47
N LEU A 30 -15.32 -2.72 -9.12
CA LEU A 30 -14.60 -1.66 -8.43
C LEU A 30 -15.56 -0.69 -7.73
N GLU A 31 -16.71 -0.39 -8.33
CA GLU A 31 -17.75 0.42 -7.70
C GLU A 31 -18.30 -0.29 -6.47
N ASP A 32 -18.63 -1.59 -6.55
CA ASP A 32 -19.06 -2.38 -5.39
C ASP A 32 -18.05 -2.28 -4.24
N ARG A 33 -16.73 -2.35 -4.54
CA ARG A 33 -15.68 -2.23 -3.51
C ARG A 33 -15.59 -0.84 -2.90
N LEU A 34 -15.89 0.20 -3.70
CA LEU A 34 -15.97 1.57 -3.20
C LEU A 34 -17.20 1.79 -2.30
N GLU A 35 -18.33 1.18 -2.63
CA GLU A 35 -19.54 1.24 -1.80
C GLU A 35 -19.37 0.50 -0.48
N ASP A 36 -18.80 -0.70 -0.51
CA ASP A 36 -18.57 -1.57 0.65
C ASP A 36 -17.39 -1.14 1.55
N ARG A 37 -16.67 -0.07 1.20
CA ARG A 37 -15.47 0.34 1.94
C ARG A 37 -15.79 0.75 3.39
N VAL A 38 -14.91 0.36 4.28
CA VAL A 38 -15.03 0.68 5.73
C VAL A 38 -14.20 1.92 6.14
N GLY A 39 -13.50 2.53 5.19
CA GLY A 39 -12.65 3.70 5.43
C GLY A 39 -12.37 4.48 4.15
N PRO A 40 -11.63 5.59 4.24
CA PRO A 40 -11.30 6.39 3.07
C PRO A 40 -10.36 5.65 2.13
N ILE A 41 -10.41 6.02 0.84
CA ILE A 41 -9.36 5.64 -0.13
C ILE A 41 -8.04 6.19 0.36
N THR A 42 -7.02 5.35 0.35
CA THR A 42 -5.62 5.73 0.58
C THR A 42 -4.86 5.67 -0.75
N SER A 43 -3.82 6.48 -0.92
CA SER A 43 -3.04 6.49 -2.16
C SER A 43 -1.60 6.93 -1.93
N HIS A 44 -0.81 6.90 -3.01
CA HIS A 44 0.49 7.54 -3.06
C HIS A 44 0.45 8.67 -4.11
N PRO A 45 0.94 9.90 -3.83
CA PRO A 45 0.73 11.05 -4.71
C PRO A 45 1.49 10.98 -6.04
N THR A 46 2.54 10.17 -6.13
CA THR A 46 3.39 10.04 -7.33
C THR A 46 3.53 8.62 -7.85
N ARG A 47 2.98 7.62 -7.16
CA ARG A 47 2.95 6.22 -7.60
C ARG A 47 1.51 5.81 -7.87
N PRO A 48 1.24 5.07 -8.94
CA PRO A 48 -0.12 4.73 -9.34
C PRO A 48 -0.69 3.59 -8.48
N VAL A 49 -0.93 3.86 -7.21
CA VAL A 49 -1.48 2.88 -6.25
C VAL A 49 -2.52 3.50 -5.35
N TRP A 50 -3.65 2.80 -5.21
CA TRP A 50 -4.76 3.17 -4.33
C TRP A 50 -5.21 1.94 -3.54
N GLY A 51 -5.51 2.16 -2.27
CA GLY A 51 -6.06 1.16 -1.36
C GLY A 51 -7.47 1.54 -0.92
N ILE A 52 -8.39 0.61 -0.99
CA ILE A 52 -9.80 0.73 -0.61
C ILE A 52 -10.04 -0.26 0.53
N PRO A 53 -10.04 0.17 1.80
CA PRO A 53 -10.19 -0.72 2.95
C PRO A 53 -11.51 -1.47 2.93
N GLN A 54 -11.46 -2.80 3.14
CA GLN A 54 -12.64 -3.68 3.14
C GLN A 54 -12.90 -4.30 4.53
N THR A 55 -11.97 -4.14 5.49
CA THR A 55 -12.13 -4.56 6.89
C THR A 55 -11.65 -3.47 7.83
N ASP A 56 -12.33 -3.31 8.96
CA ASP A 56 -12.00 -2.32 10.00
C ASP A 56 -11.33 -3.01 11.19
N GLY A 57 -9.99 -2.99 11.20
CA GLY A 57 -9.17 -3.50 12.31
C GLY A 57 -9.24 -5.02 12.55
N GLU A 58 -9.91 -5.76 11.69
CA GLU A 58 -10.06 -7.22 11.76
C GLU A 58 -8.80 -7.97 11.30
N ASP A 59 -8.74 -9.26 11.58
CA ASP A 59 -7.78 -10.21 11.05
C ASP A 59 -8.52 -11.24 10.19
N PRO A 60 -8.26 -11.33 8.89
CA PRO A 60 -7.26 -10.58 8.12
C PRO A 60 -7.64 -9.11 7.85
N ILE A 61 -6.64 -8.23 7.69
CA ILE A 61 -6.88 -6.98 7.01
C ILE A 61 -7.10 -7.27 5.52
N ARG A 62 -8.15 -6.68 4.96
CA ARG A 62 -8.48 -6.84 3.54
C ARG A 62 -8.57 -5.48 2.88
N THR A 63 -7.91 -5.36 1.72
CA THR A 63 -7.89 -4.13 0.93
C THR A 63 -8.17 -4.48 -0.53
N ALA A 64 -9.14 -3.83 -1.16
CA ALA A 64 -9.23 -3.79 -2.61
C ALA A 64 -8.23 -2.74 -3.10
N SER A 65 -7.30 -3.15 -3.96
CA SER A 65 -6.20 -2.31 -4.43
C SER A 65 -6.30 -2.08 -5.94
N VAL A 66 -6.03 -0.85 -6.36
CA VAL A 66 -5.86 -0.48 -7.76
C VAL A 66 -4.37 -0.23 -7.97
N PHE A 67 -3.73 -1.05 -8.81
CA PHE A 67 -2.35 -0.86 -9.24
C PHE A 67 -2.33 -0.37 -10.68
N GLY A 68 -2.01 0.89 -10.89
CA GLY A 68 -1.97 1.50 -12.22
C GLY A 68 -0.78 1.02 -13.06
N PRO A 69 -0.75 1.41 -14.35
CA PRO A 69 0.35 1.10 -15.25
C PRO A 69 1.70 1.55 -14.68
N GLY A 70 2.70 0.67 -14.77
CA GLY A 70 4.06 0.98 -14.32
C GLY A 70 4.24 1.02 -12.80
N TYR A 71 3.29 0.52 -12.01
CA TYR A 71 3.48 0.36 -10.57
C TYR A 71 4.58 -0.65 -10.29
N ASP A 72 5.67 -0.21 -9.69
CA ASP A 72 6.91 -0.98 -9.47
C ASP A 72 6.91 -1.82 -8.18
N GLY A 73 5.81 -1.80 -7.43
CA GLY A 73 5.63 -2.60 -6.22
C GLY A 73 6.37 -2.09 -4.99
N PRO A 74 6.23 -2.78 -3.85
CA PRO A 74 7.03 -2.55 -2.66
C PRO A 74 8.47 -3.10 -2.86
N PRO A 75 9.44 -2.64 -2.07
CA PRO A 75 10.73 -3.33 -1.99
C PRO A 75 10.56 -4.81 -1.63
N ALA A 76 11.45 -5.68 -2.13
CA ALA A 76 11.43 -7.09 -1.77
C ALA A 76 11.47 -7.27 -0.25
N HIS A 77 10.59 -8.11 0.28
CA HIS A 77 10.42 -8.34 1.72
C HIS A 77 9.84 -9.73 1.99
N TYR A 78 9.86 -10.14 3.23
CA TYR A 78 9.15 -11.33 3.70
C TYR A 78 8.46 -11.04 5.03
N HIS A 79 7.43 -11.81 5.31
CA HIS A 79 6.70 -11.76 6.58
C HIS A 79 7.11 -12.94 7.46
N GLU A 80 7.49 -12.68 8.70
CA GLU A 80 7.88 -13.72 9.65
C GLU A 80 6.66 -14.43 10.25
N ARG A 81 5.51 -13.73 10.31
CA ARG A 81 4.29 -14.22 10.97
C ARG A 81 3.02 -14.04 10.16
N SER A 82 3.03 -13.14 9.16
CA SER A 82 1.87 -12.89 8.33
C SER A 82 1.86 -13.79 7.10
N LEU A 83 0.68 -14.23 6.72
CA LEU A 83 0.40 -14.82 5.42
C LEU A 83 -0.26 -13.75 4.57
N GLU A 84 0.18 -13.56 3.34
CA GLU A 84 -0.41 -12.60 2.42
C GLU A 84 -1.01 -13.32 1.21
N ARG A 85 -2.20 -12.88 0.81
CA ARG A 85 -2.91 -13.44 -0.33
C ARG A 85 -3.31 -12.34 -1.30
N PHE A 86 -2.99 -12.54 -2.57
CA PHE A 86 -3.42 -11.67 -3.68
C PHE A 86 -4.42 -12.42 -4.55
N ARG A 87 -5.61 -11.87 -4.72
CA ARG A 87 -6.60 -12.33 -5.70
C ARG A 87 -6.78 -11.26 -6.75
N VAL A 88 -6.40 -11.57 -7.98
CA VAL A 88 -6.52 -10.63 -9.11
C VAL A 88 -7.94 -10.70 -9.65
N GLU A 89 -8.64 -9.56 -9.64
CA GLU A 89 -10.01 -9.43 -10.14
C GLU A 89 -10.05 -8.95 -11.59
N ALA A 90 -9.10 -8.07 -11.98
CA ALA A 90 -8.94 -7.62 -13.36
C ALA A 90 -7.47 -7.26 -13.63
N GLY A 91 -7.07 -7.31 -14.89
CA GLY A 91 -5.69 -7.07 -15.29
C GLY A 91 -4.74 -8.19 -14.91
N SER A 92 -3.48 -7.86 -14.66
CA SER A 92 -2.47 -8.83 -14.20
C SER A 92 -1.34 -8.16 -13.43
N LEU A 93 -0.67 -8.94 -12.57
CA LEU A 93 0.57 -8.58 -11.89
C LEU A 93 1.67 -9.57 -12.23
N VAL A 94 2.92 -9.14 -12.14
CA VAL A 94 4.06 -10.03 -12.00
C VAL A 94 4.42 -10.09 -10.53
N VAL A 95 4.32 -11.27 -9.94
CA VAL A 95 4.69 -11.55 -8.54
C VAL A 95 6.01 -12.31 -8.55
N THR A 96 6.97 -11.86 -7.75
CA THR A 96 8.25 -12.53 -7.55
C THR A 96 8.21 -13.24 -6.20
N LEU A 97 8.46 -14.54 -6.16
CA LEU A 97 8.52 -15.35 -4.95
C LEU A 97 9.90 -16.06 -4.92
N ASP A 98 10.72 -15.79 -3.90
CA ASP A 98 12.09 -16.32 -3.76
C ASP A 98 12.92 -16.18 -5.05
N GLY A 99 12.77 -15.05 -5.74
CA GLY A 99 13.45 -14.74 -7.00
C GLY A 99 12.79 -15.33 -8.26
N ALA A 100 11.78 -16.18 -8.14
CA ALA A 100 11.04 -16.72 -9.29
C ALA A 100 9.84 -15.81 -9.62
N GLU A 101 9.78 -15.34 -10.88
CA GLU A 101 8.70 -14.52 -11.36
C GLU A 101 7.53 -15.35 -11.88
N ARG A 102 6.34 -14.91 -11.54
CA ARG A 102 5.08 -15.48 -12.02
C ARG A 102 4.12 -14.37 -12.41
N ARG A 103 3.55 -14.45 -13.62
CA ARG A 103 2.40 -13.62 -13.99
C ARG A 103 1.13 -14.21 -13.39
N VAL A 104 0.35 -13.33 -12.77
CA VAL A 104 -0.94 -13.64 -12.13
C VAL A 104 -1.99 -12.76 -12.79
N SER A 105 -3.03 -13.35 -13.33
CA SER A 105 -4.06 -12.68 -14.12
C SER A 105 -5.43 -12.78 -13.47
N ALA A 106 -6.42 -12.07 -14.01
CA ALA A 106 -7.79 -12.09 -13.51
C ALA A 106 -8.31 -13.54 -13.28
N GLY A 107 -8.86 -13.77 -12.09
CA GLY A 107 -9.30 -15.08 -11.60
C GLY A 107 -8.25 -15.87 -10.83
N ASP A 108 -6.97 -15.52 -10.93
CA ASP A 108 -5.90 -16.19 -10.20
C ASP A 108 -5.78 -15.70 -8.76
N THR A 109 -5.29 -16.60 -7.91
CA THR A 109 -4.92 -16.29 -6.52
C THR A 109 -3.48 -16.75 -6.26
N VAL A 110 -2.71 -15.91 -5.59
CA VAL A 110 -1.38 -16.23 -5.06
C VAL A 110 -1.41 -16.11 -3.55
N THR A 111 -0.92 -17.13 -2.87
CA THR A 111 -0.65 -17.07 -1.43
C THR A 111 0.85 -17.00 -1.22
N VAL A 112 1.28 -16.03 -0.44
CA VAL A 112 2.65 -15.87 0.02
C VAL A 112 2.72 -16.37 1.45
N GLU A 113 3.40 -17.48 1.62
CA GLU A 113 3.60 -18.08 2.94
C GLU A 113 4.61 -17.29 3.77
N THR A 114 4.59 -17.50 5.07
CA THR A 114 5.57 -16.89 5.98
C THR A 114 7.00 -17.27 5.56
N GLY A 115 7.92 -16.30 5.63
CA GLY A 115 9.31 -16.47 5.27
C GLY A 115 9.64 -16.38 3.78
N VAL A 116 8.65 -16.39 2.89
CA VAL A 116 8.85 -16.29 1.44
C VAL A 116 9.18 -14.85 1.07
N VAL A 117 10.36 -14.63 0.50
CA VAL A 117 10.76 -13.31 -0.03
C VAL A 117 9.94 -12.99 -1.26
N HIS A 118 9.25 -11.85 -1.24
CA HIS A 118 8.38 -11.48 -2.34
C HIS A 118 8.34 -9.98 -2.64
N THR A 119 7.90 -9.68 -3.83
CA THR A 119 7.48 -8.37 -4.33
C THR A 119 6.52 -8.59 -5.49
N PHE A 120 5.87 -7.52 -5.93
CA PHE A 120 5.00 -7.58 -7.11
C PHE A 120 5.02 -6.25 -7.84
N ARG A 121 4.66 -6.26 -9.14
CA ARG A 121 4.59 -5.06 -9.97
C ARG A 121 3.52 -5.20 -11.04
N ASN A 122 3.03 -4.06 -11.53
CA ASN A 122 2.22 -3.99 -12.72
C ASN A 122 3.07 -3.44 -13.89
N GLU A 123 3.53 -4.29 -14.76
CA GLU A 123 4.31 -3.92 -15.95
C GLU A 123 3.47 -3.75 -17.21
N THR A 124 2.14 -3.80 -17.06
CA THR A 124 1.21 -3.65 -18.21
C THR A 124 0.83 -2.19 -18.42
N GLY A 125 0.25 -1.91 -19.58
CA GLY A 125 -0.34 -0.60 -19.89
C GLY A 125 -1.73 -0.37 -19.28
N GLU A 126 -2.27 -1.35 -18.55
CA GLU A 126 -3.60 -1.31 -17.96
C GLU A 126 -3.53 -1.42 -16.42
N ARG A 127 -4.64 -1.10 -15.76
CA ARG A 127 -4.75 -1.26 -14.30
C ARG A 127 -4.90 -2.74 -13.93
N ALA A 128 -4.36 -3.11 -12.78
CA ALA A 128 -4.70 -4.36 -12.11
C ALA A 128 -5.58 -4.06 -10.89
N LEU A 129 -6.69 -4.79 -10.76
CA LEU A 129 -7.59 -4.76 -9.62
C LEU A 129 -7.36 -6.02 -8.79
N VAL A 130 -7.02 -5.84 -7.52
CA VAL A 130 -6.55 -6.95 -6.66
C VAL A 130 -7.16 -6.83 -5.27
N VAL A 131 -7.66 -7.93 -4.73
CA VAL A 131 -7.93 -8.03 -3.30
C VAL A 131 -6.68 -8.58 -2.61
N THR A 132 -6.13 -7.80 -1.71
CA THR A 132 -5.03 -8.21 -0.83
C THR A 132 -5.60 -8.55 0.55
N GLU A 133 -5.24 -9.71 1.07
CA GLU A 133 -5.56 -10.16 2.43
C GLU A 133 -4.24 -10.42 3.18
N ILE A 134 -4.10 -9.85 4.37
CA ILE A 134 -2.95 -10.11 5.24
C ILE A 134 -3.46 -10.66 6.57
N HIS A 135 -3.15 -11.92 6.82
CA HIS A 135 -3.45 -12.61 8.08
C HIS A 135 -2.35 -12.35 9.10
N SER A 136 -2.72 -12.22 10.35
CA SER A 136 -1.80 -11.87 11.45
C SER A 136 -0.96 -10.62 11.15
N PRO A 137 -1.59 -9.50 10.72
CA PRO A 137 -0.90 -8.34 10.16
C PRO A 137 0.00 -7.62 11.17
N GLY A 138 -0.16 -7.85 12.46
CA GLY A 138 0.58 -7.14 13.47
C GLY A 138 0.46 -5.62 13.30
N ARG A 139 1.59 -4.92 13.25
CA ARG A 139 1.64 -3.47 13.05
C ARG A 139 1.62 -3.02 11.59
N LEU A 140 1.52 -3.92 10.62
CA LEU A 140 1.34 -3.54 9.21
C LEU A 140 0.11 -2.65 9.01
N ARG A 141 -0.96 -2.86 9.80
CA ARG A 141 -2.17 -2.01 9.77
C ARG A 141 -1.90 -0.53 10.05
N GLU A 142 -0.83 -0.22 10.80
CA GLU A 142 -0.42 1.15 11.11
C GLU A 142 0.65 1.66 10.14
N VAL A 143 1.52 0.76 9.67
CA VAL A 143 2.64 1.10 8.78
C VAL A 143 2.19 1.31 7.35
N LEU A 144 1.27 0.51 6.82
CA LEU A 144 0.80 0.67 5.44
C LEU A 144 0.22 2.06 5.16
N PRO A 145 -0.70 2.61 6.00
CA PRO A 145 -1.14 3.99 5.85
C PRO A 145 -0.02 5.01 6.04
N THR A 146 0.96 4.69 6.90
CA THR A 146 2.11 5.57 7.16
C THR A 146 2.95 5.78 5.89
N LEU A 147 3.17 4.74 5.08
CA LEU A 147 3.94 4.86 3.84
C LEU A 147 3.30 5.83 2.84
N GLY A 148 1.99 5.72 2.61
CA GLY A 148 1.26 6.66 1.76
C GLY A 148 1.16 8.06 2.38
N GLY A 149 0.87 8.13 3.69
CA GLY A 149 0.71 9.39 4.41
C GLY A 149 1.96 10.25 4.42
N LEU A 150 3.13 9.67 4.63
CA LEU A 150 4.42 10.38 4.56
C LEU A 150 4.67 10.95 3.16
N ALA A 151 4.27 10.24 2.11
CA ALA A 151 4.41 10.72 0.73
C ALA A 151 3.50 11.92 0.42
N HIS A 152 2.30 11.96 1.00
CA HIS A 152 1.36 13.09 0.88
C HIS A 152 1.76 14.28 1.72
N ASP A 153 2.16 14.07 2.97
CA ASP A 153 2.47 15.13 3.95
C ASP A 153 3.70 15.95 3.56
N ARG A 154 4.65 15.37 2.81
CA ARG A 154 5.92 16.01 2.43
C ARG A 154 6.75 16.57 3.60
N SER A 155 6.28 16.40 4.83
CA SER A 155 7.02 16.83 6.02
C SER A 155 8.23 15.96 6.32
N ARG A 156 8.25 14.75 5.74
CA ARG A 156 9.31 13.76 5.91
C ARG A 156 9.51 12.99 4.61
N ASP A 157 10.76 12.61 4.37
CA ASP A 157 11.12 11.92 3.14
C ASP A 157 11.25 10.41 3.40
N LEU A 158 10.52 9.60 2.62
CA LEU A 158 10.67 8.14 2.61
C LEU A 158 12.06 7.67 2.13
N SER A 159 12.85 8.53 1.48
CA SER A 159 14.25 8.23 1.16
C SER A 159 15.19 8.40 2.35
N ASP A 160 14.75 9.03 3.45
CA ASP A 160 15.56 9.24 4.65
C ASP A 160 15.83 7.90 5.38
N PRO A 161 17.12 7.52 5.55
CA PRO A 161 17.48 6.29 6.25
C PRO A 161 16.96 6.23 7.71
N LEU A 162 16.81 7.38 8.38
CA LEU A 162 16.26 7.43 9.75
C LEU A 162 14.77 7.07 9.78
N GLN A 163 14.00 7.51 8.76
CA GLN A 163 12.60 7.13 8.63
C GLN A 163 12.45 5.62 8.42
N TRP A 164 13.25 5.06 7.50
CA TRP A 164 13.23 3.62 7.25
C TRP A 164 13.72 2.80 8.43
N ALA A 165 14.68 3.31 9.24
CA ALA A 165 15.13 2.63 10.44
C ALA A 165 13.98 2.39 11.42
N LEU A 166 13.10 3.37 11.59
CA LEU A 166 11.95 3.23 12.49
C LEU A 166 10.80 2.43 11.89
N ILE A 167 10.59 2.50 10.58
CA ILE A 167 9.62 1.62 9.92
C ILE A 167 10.05 0.16 10.10
N ALA A 168 11.32 -0.16 9.87
CA ALA A 168 11.86 -1.50 10.05
C ALA A 168 11.78 -1.96 11.52
N ASP A 169 12.10 -1.07 12.46
CA ASP A 169 12.01 -1.34 13.91
C ASP A 169 10.58 -1.64 14.38
N VAL A 170 9.61 -0.88 13.88
CA VAL A 170 8.19 -1.12 14.19
C VAL A 170 7.68 -2.43 13.63
N LEU A 171 8.22 -2.86 12.49
CA LEU A 171 7.89 -4.12 11.82
C LEU A 171 8.74 -5.30 12.28
N GLU A 172 9.71 -5.11 13.18
CA GLU A 172 10.56 -6.19 13.70
C GLU A 172 9.72 -7.37 14.22
N GLY A 173 10.10 -8.57 13.80
CA GLY A 173 9.39 -9.80 14.13
C GLY A 173 8.08 -10.03 13.38
N ASN A 174 7.76 -9.18 12.39
CA ASN A 174 6.62 -9.38 11.48
C ASN A 174 7.03 -9.25 10.01
N THR A 175 7.74 -8.19 9.63
CA THR A 175 8.11 -7.93 8.22
C THR A 175 9.54 -7.45 8.12
N THR A 176 10.32 -8.10 7.27
CA THR A 176 11.73 -7.76 7.00
C THR A 176 11.93 -7.41 5.54
N PHE A 177 12.48 -6.22 5.26
CA PHE A 177 12.84 -5.80 3.91
C PHE A 177 14.20 -6.38 3.50
N VAL A 178 14.24 -7.02 2.33
CA VAL A 178 15.47 -7.60 1.76
C VAL A 178 16.15 -6.54 0.92
N ARG A 179 17.26 -6.01 1.38
CA ARG A 179 18.12 -5.15 0.57
C ARG A 179 19.19 -5.97 -0.15
N GLY A 180 19.41 -5.72 -1.43
CA GLY A 180 20.55 -6.23 -2.16
C GLY A 180 21.85 -5.75 -1.48
N GLY A 181 22.53 -6.68 -0.76
CA GLY A 181 23.81 -6.42 -0.14
C GLY A 181 23.75 -5.91 1.31
N GLY A 182 23.38 -6.75 2.26
CA GLY A 182 23.86 -6.67 3.66
C GLY A 182 23.44 -5.48 4.53
N ALA A 183 22.64 -4.55 4.06
CA ALA A 183 22.33 -3.31 4.79
C ALA A 183 21.10 -3.37 5.71
N GLY A 184 20.36 -4.46 5.74
CA GLY A 184 19.17 -4.62 6.58
C GLY A 184 19.47 -4.41 8.07
N SER A 185 20.58 -4.99 8.55
CA SER A 185 21.02 -4.89 9.95
C SER A 185 21.56 -3.51 10.34
N ALA A 186 22.18 -2.78 9.40
CA ALA A 186 22.77 -1.48 9.71
C ALA A 186 21.71 -0.37 9.87
N VAL A 187 20.58 -0.47 9.17
CA VAL A 187 19.50 0.53 9.27
C VAL A 187 18.84 0.48 10.64
N GLY A 188 18.65 -0.70 11.23
CA GLY A 188 18.13 -0.84 12.61
C GLY A 188 19.00 -0.16 13.67
N LEU A 189 20.31 -0.08 13.46
CA LEU A 189 21.22 0.61 14.40
C LEU A 189 20.96 2.13 14.47
N LEU A 190 20.28 2.71 13.48
CA LEU A 190 19.90 4.13 13.47
C LEU A 190 18.62 4.42 14.25
N ALA A 191 17.83 3.40 14.60
CA ALA A 191 16.53 3.58 15.26
C ALA A 191 16.60 4.40 16.57
N PRO A 192 17.59 4.22 17.49
CA PRO A 192 17.68 5.06 18.67
C PRO A 192 17.90 6.54 18.34
N LEU A 193 18.75 6.84 17.36
CA LEU A 193 18.99 8.20 16.90
C LEU A 193 17.74 8.80 16.27
N ALA A 194 17.07 8.05 15.42
CA ALA A 194 15.85 8.47 14.74
C ALA A 194 14.74 8.82 15.76
N ARG A 195 14.57 8.02 16.83
CA ARG A 195 13.63 8.34 17.91
C ARG A 195 13.95 9.65 18.61
N LEU A 196 15.22 9.94 18.86
CA LEU A 196 15.66 11.20 19.50
C LEU A 196 15.37 12.43 18.63
N THR A 197 15.31 12.27 17.32
CA THR A 197 15.01 13.34 16.36
C THR A 197 13.53 13.43 16.00
N GLY A 198 12.65 12.68 16.69
CA GLY A 198 11.19 12.77 16.53
C GLY A 198 10.62 11.98 15.36
N TYR A 199 11.39 11.07 14.75
CA TYR A 199 10.85 10.12 13.78
C TYR A 199 10.00 9.04 14.46
N GLN A 200 9.03 8.50 13.73
CA GLN A 200 8.20 7.37 14.14
C GLN A 200 8.13 6.34 13.00
N GLY A 201 7.99 5.05 13.32
CA GLY A 201 7.80 4.00 12.31
C GLY A 201 6.34 3.83 11.89
N ALA A 202 5.41 4.33 12.72
CA ALA A 202 3.99 4.41 12.43
C ALA A 202 3.45 5.71 13.04
N TYR A 203 2.69 6.47 12.27
CA TYR A 203 2.13 7.76 12.69
C TYR A 203 0.62 7.64 12.84
N ALA A 204 0.10 7.91 14.04
CA ALA A 204 -1.32 7.88 14.32
C ALA A 204 -2.14 8.83 13.42
N THR A 205 -1.55 9.93 12.96
CA THR A 205 -2.20 10.86 12.03
C THR A 205 -2.65 10.18 10.75
N TYR A 206 -1.83 9.27 10.20
CA TYR A 206 -2.11 8.63 8.91
C TYR A 206 -3.10 7.45 9.01
N THR A 207 -3.43 7.00 10.23
CA THR A 207 -4.54 6.07 10.45
C THR A 207 -5.89 6.78 10.59
N GLN A 208 -5.90 8.12 10.65
CA GLN A 208 -7.13 8.89 10.82
C GLN A 208 -7.82 9.13 9.48
N PRO A 209 -9.14 8.85 9.37
CA PRO A 209 -9.89 9.12 8.14
C PRO A 209 -9.84 10.57 7.66
N ALA A 210 -9.74 11.52 8.58
CA ALA A 210 -9.66 12.94 8.25
C ALA A 210 -8.40 13.28 7.43
N PHE A 211 -7.26 12.65 7.71
CA PHE A 211 -6.05 12.86 6.93
C PHE A 211 -6.30 12.53 5.45
N TRP A 212 -6.83 11.36 5.17
CA TRP A 212 -7.04 10.89 3.80
C TRP A 212 -8.09 11.72 3.05
N ARG A 213 -9.17 12.15 3.72
CA ARG A 213 -10.16 13.04 3.11
C ARG A 213 -9.60 14.42 2.74
N ASN A 214 -8.55 14.87 3.40
CA ASN A 214 -7.88 16.13 3.09
C ASN A 214 -6.81 15.99 2.00
N HIS A 215 -6.39 14.78 1.65
CA HIS A 215 -5.30 14.56 0.69
C HIS A 215 -5.71 13.76 -0.54
N VAL A 216 -6.82 13.03 -0.45
CA VAL A 216 -7.31 12.14 -1.51
C VAL A 216 -8.80 12.35 -1.69
N GLU A 217 -9.22 12.60 -2.93
CA GLU A 217 -10.62 12.67 -3.30
C GLU A 217 -11.34 11.38 -2.95
N GLN A 218 -12.50 11.49 -2.33
CA GLN A 218 -13.32 10.35 -1.95
C GLN A 218 -14.58 10.27 -2.82
N PRO A 219 -15.09 9.05 -3.16
CA PRO A 219 -16.35 8.94 -3.91
C PRO A 219 -17.51 9.53 -3.11
N GLY A 220 -18.38 10.28 -3.80
CA GLY A 220 -19.60 10.83 -3.20
C GLY A 220 -19.41 12.04 -2.29
N THR A 221 -18.27 12.72 -2.36
CA THR A 221 -18.02 14.01 -1.71
C THR A 221 -18.20 15.16 -2.68
#